data_7a7a97fdf9ecae6aea1c8b1fb7d6249a
#
_entry.id   7a7a97fdf9ecae6aea1c8b1fb7d6249a
#
_cell.length_a   1.000
_cell.length_b   1.000
_cell.length_c   1.000
_cell.angle_alpha   90.00
_cell.angle_beta   90.00
_cell.angle_gamma   90.00
#
_symmetry.space_group_name_H-M   'P 1'
#
loop_
_entity.id
_entity.type
_entity.pdbx_description
1 polymer ?
#
loop_
_entity_poly.entity_id
_entity_poly.type
_entity_poly.pdbx_seq_one_letter_code
_entity_poly.pdbx_strand_id
1 'polypeptide(L)'
;MSKLKYVTFAALLLGLLTTLFSCELNSEDGRWDSMKWTSNRPGDPRKITATAEGGTYQLKCTNYGGPWISSVTDADTVIYAGSKEQDFRHIKYDWYDISAKENTFYITLLPNTTGKERKLFIDVTAGDIFDHIEVTQNK
;
A
#
# COMPACT_ATOMS: atom_id res chain seq x y z
N MET A 1 60.49 22.47 -15.99
CA MET A 1 59.15 22.28 -16.61
C MET A 1 58.45 20.96 -16.26
N SER A 2 59.18 19.87 -15.91
CA SER A 2 58.55 18.59 -15.56
C SER A 2 57.83 18.56 -14.21
N LYS A 3 58.36 19.20 -13.17
CA LYS A 3 57.75 19.21 -11.82
C LYS A 3 56.38 19.92 -11.77
N LEU A 4 56.17 20.97 -12.60
CA LEU A 4 54.88 21.66 -12.67
C LEU A 4 53.78 20.82 -13.29
N LYS A 5 54.10 19.96 -14.23
CA LYS A 5 53.13 19.02 -14.88
C LYS A 5 52.66 17.93 -13.90
N TYR A 6 53.55 17.45 -13.01
CA TYR A 6 53.16 16.47 -12.01
C TYR A 6 52.31 17.04 -10.89
N VAL A 7 52.56 18.33 -10.52
CA VAL A 7 51.74 19.01 -9.51
C VAL A 7 50.33 19.26 -10.02
N THR A 8 50.18 19.71 -11.26
CA THR A 8 48.87 19.91 -11.88
C THR A 8 48.11 18.60 -12.07
N PHE A 9 48.79 17.50 -12.44
CA PHE A 9 48.16 16.19 -12.58
C PHE A 9 47.76 15.60 -11.24
N ALA A 10 48.57 15.73 -10.21
CA ALA A 10 48.25 15.31 -8.83
C ALA A 10 47.06 16.11 -8.24
N ALA A 11 47.00 17.44 -8.50
CA ALA A 11 45.87 18.26 -8.06
C ALA A 11 44.56 17.87 -8.77
N LEU A 12 44.63 17.53 -10.08
CA LEU A 12 43.46 17.08 -10.83
C LEU A 12 42.97 15.70 -10.35
N LEU A 13 43.89 14.81 -10.02
CA LEU A 13 43.56 13.47 -9.48
C LEU A 13 42.94 13.56 -8.09
N LEU A 14 43.44 14.46 -7.24
CA LEU A 14 42.91 14.69 -5.90
C LEU A 14 41.50 15.33 -5.94
N GLY A 15 41.26 16.25 -6.89
CA GLY A 15 39.95 16.83 -7.13
C GLY A 15 38.91 15.79 -7.63
N LEU A 16 39.35 14.82 -8.43
CA LEU A 16 38.46 13.75 -8.92
C LEU A 16 38.08 12.72 -7.83
N LEU A 17 38.99 12.48 -6.86
CA LEU A 17 38.70 11.58 -5.74
C LEU A 17 37.69 12.19 -4.76
N THR A 18 37.61 13.51 -4.61
CA THR A 18 36.69 14.13 -3.66
C THR A 18 35.25 14.15 -4.17
N THR A 19 35.02 14.03 -5.47
CA THR A 19 33.68 13.95 -6.03
C THR A 19 33.02 12.58 -5.90
N LEU A 20 33.78 11.53 -5.53
CA LEU A 20 33.25 10.19 -5.37
C LEU A 20 32.71 9.88 -3.96
N PHE A 21 32.90 10.79 -2.99
CA PHE A 21 32.41 10.63 -1.62
C PHE A 21 31.15 11.43 -1.28
N SER A 22 30.45 11.96 -2.30
CA SER A 22 29.20 12.70 -2.09
C SER A 22 27.95 11.82 -2.18
N CYS A 23 28.04 10.55 -1.85
CA CYS A 23 26.88 9.76 -1.45
C CYS A 23 27.02 9.44 0.03
N GLU A 24 26.71 10.38 0.89
CA GLU A 24 26.24 10.05 2.22
C GLU A 24 24.92 9.30 2.02
N LEU A 25 25.00 7.99 2.12
CA LEU A 25 23.85 7.13 2.35
C LEU A 25 23.33 7.49 3.77
N ASN A 26 22.59 8.57 3.89
CA ASN A 26 21.68 8.74 4.99
C ASN A 26 20.65 7.62 4.83
N SER A 27 20.86 6.55 5.57
CA SER A 27 20.04 5.33 5.56
C SER A 27 18.60 5.57 6.06
N GLU A 28 18.24 6.83 6.33
CA GLU A 28 16.91 7.26 6.75
C GLU A 28 16.11 7.97 5.64
N ASP A 29 16.77 8.50 4.61
CA ASP A 29 16.09 9.09 3.46
C ASP A 29 15.47 7.98 2.59
N GLY A 30 14.14 7.96 2.54
CA GLY A 30 13.34 6.99 1.78
C GLY A 30 12.92 5.76 2.58
N ARG A 31 13.12 5.73 3.90
CA ARG A 31 12.59 4.68 4.77
C ARG A 31 11.23 5.09 5.30
N TRP A 32 10.19 4.56 4.67
CA TRP A 32 8.81 4.83 5.07
C TRP A 32 8.33 3.79 6.08
N ASP A 33 7.61 4.23 7.10
CA ASP A 33 6.95 3.32 8.04
C ASP A 33 5.84 2.52 7.32
N SER A 34 5.65 1.28 7.70
CA SER A 34 4.49 0.50 7.26
C SER A 34 3.18 1.17 7.69
N MET A 35 2.10 0.95 6.97
CA MET A 35 0.78 1.44 7.37
C MET A 35 0.37 0.85 8.71
N LYS A 36 -0.18 1.70 9.58
CA LYS A 36 -0.71 1.31 10.90
C LYS A 36 -2.22 1.42 10.88
N TRP A 37 -2.89 0.37 11.31
CA TRP A 37 -4.33 0.26 11.20
C TRP A 37 -5.01 0.10 12.55
N THR A 38 -6.22 0.64 12.65
CA THR A 38 -7.18 0.35 13.69
C THR A 38 -8.50 -0.11 13.08
N SER A 39 -9.28 -0.89 13.81
CA SER A 39 -10.57 -1.39 13.36
C SER A 39 -11.63 -1.18 14.44
N ASN A 40 -12.88 -1.14 14.03
CA ASN A 40 -14.03 -1.19 14.93
C ASN A 40 -14.29 -2.60 15.49
N ARG A 41 -13.44 -3.58 15.19
CA ARG A 41 -13.55 -4.97 15.65
C ARG A 41 -12.24 -5.45 16.26
N PRO A 42 -12.28 -6.43 17.16
CA PRO A 42 -11.06 -7.01 17.72
C PRO A 42 -10.27 -7.83 16.69
N GLY A 43 -8.97 -8.00 16.93
CA GLY A 43 -8.07 -8.78 16.09
C GLY A 43 -7.16 -7.92 15.22
N ASP A 44 -6.49 -8.55 14.27
CA ASP A 44 -5.67 -7.85 13.27
C ASP A 44 -6.60 -7.09 12.31
N PRO A 45 -6.51 -5.76 12.24
CA PRO A 45 -7.36 -4.96 11.35
C PRO A 45 -7.28 -5.38 9.88
N ARG A 46 -6.14 -5.92 9.45
CA ARG A 46 -5.91 -6.33 8.05
C ARG A 46 -6.41 -7.73 7.72
N LYS A 47 -6.88 -8.48 8.73
CA LYS A 47 -7.42 -9.84 8.56
C LYS A 47 -8.87 -9.90 9.06
N ILE A 48 -9.80 -9.73 8.15
CA ILE A 48 -11.22 -9.73 8.46
C ILE A 48 -11.78 -11.12 8.22
N THR A 49 -12.34 -11.73 9.28
CA THR A 49 -13.17 -12.93 9.16
C THR A 49 -14.63 -12.52 9.35
N ALA A 50 -15.40 -12.60 8.28
CA ALA A 50 -16.81 -12.25 8.25
C ALA A 50 -17.68 -13.51 8.34
N THR A 51 -18.84 -13.36 8.98
CA THR A 51 -19.88 -14.40 8.94
C THR A 51 -20.56 -14.46 7.57
N ALA A 52 -21.34 -15.49 7.35
CA ALA A 52 -22.12 -15.64 6.11
C ALA A 52 -23.10 -14.47 5.87
N GLU A 53 -23.62 -13.86 6.91
CA GLU A 53 -24.54 -12.72 6.82
C GLU A 53 -23.88 -11.47 6.25
N GLY A 54 -22.55 -11.42 6.25
CA GLY A 54 -21.79 -10.25 5.80
C GLY A 54 -21.79 -9.11 6.81
N GLY A 55 -21.86 -7.88 6.31
CA GLY A 55 -21.87 -6.68 7.15
C GLY A 55 -20.80 -5.65 6.73
N THR A 56 -20.69 -4.58 7.49
CA THR A 56 -19.74 -3.50 7.22
C THR A 56 -18.60 -3.50 8.25
N TYR A 57 -17.39 -3.46 7.74
CA TYR A 57 -16.13 -3.40 8.49
C TYR A 57 -15.48 -2.05 8.24
N GLN A 58 -14.98 -1.44 9.30
CA GLN A 58 -14.34 -0.14 9.23
C GLN A 58 -12.90 -0.24 9.69
N LEU A 59 -11.97 0.18 8.83
CA LEU A 59 -10.54 0.22 9.10
C LEU A 59 -10.04 1.65 8.91
N LYS A 60 -9.21 2.11 9.84
CA LYS A 60 -8.62 3.45 9.77
C LYS A 60 -7.10 3.33 9.74
N CYS A 61 -6.47 3.90 8.72
CA CYS A 61 -5.03 4.11 8.68
C CYS A 61 -4.67 5.28 9.60
N THR A 62 -3.73 5.08 10.52
CA THR A 62 -3.45 6.07 11.58
C THR A 62 -2.23 6.93 11.32
N ASN A 63 -1.37 6.53 10.40
CA ASN A 63 -0.11 7.21 10.12
C ASN A 63 0.03 7.77 8.70
N TYR A 64 -1.00 7.59 7.84
CA TYR A 64 -1.08 8.20 6.51
C TYR A 64 -2.42 8.88 6.31
N GLY A 65 -2.38 10.09 5.74
CA GLY A 65 -3.57 10.90 5.52
C GLY A 65 -4.13 10.71 4.10
N GLY A 66 -4.86 9.64 3.87
CA GLY A 66 -5.58 9.46 2.61
C GLY A 66 -5.04 8.37 1.70
N PRO A 67 -4.76 7.17 2.25
CA PRO A 67 -4.48 6.00 1.43
C PRO A 67 -5.68 5.70 0.52
N TRP A 68 -5.41 5.06 -0.63
CA TRP A 68 -6.44 4.72 -1.61
C TRP A 68 -6.35 3.25 -2.02
N ILE A 69 -7.38 2.77 -2.71
CA ILE A 69 -7.46 1.41 -3.22
C ILE A 69 -6.64 1.33 -4.51
N SER A 70 -5.75 0.36 -4.64
CA SER A 70 -5.02 0.07 -5.88
C SER A 70 -5.73 -1.00 -6.69
N SER A 71 -6.11 -2.09 -6.04
CA SER A 71 -6.81 -3.21 -6.65
C SER A 71 -7.61 -4.01 -5.64
N VAL A 72 -8.51 -4.82 -6.14
CA VAL A 72 -9.22 -5.86 -5.37
C VAL A 72 -9.12 -7.16 -6.14
N THR A 73 -8.64 -8.21 -5.47
CA THR A 73 -8.60 -9.56 -6.02
C THR A 73 -9.69 -10.41 -5.39
N ASP A 74 -10.58 -10.94 -6.23
CA ASP A 74 -11.65 -11.88 -5.88
C ASP A 74 -11.40 -13.18 -6.64
N ALA A 75 -11.03 -14.23 -5.92
CA ALA A 75 -10.58 -15.49 -6.50
C ALA A 75 -9.47 -15.26 -7.55
N ASP A 76 -9.76 -15.52 -8.83
CA ASP A 76 -8.81 -15.36 -9.95
C ASP A 76 -8.98 -14.01 -10.69
N THR A 77 -9.90 -13.16 -10.23
CA THR A 77 -10.23 -11.88 -10.89
C THR A 77 -9.58 -10.71 -10.14
N VAL A 78 -8.81 -9.91 -10.87
CA VAL A 78 -8.22 -8.68 -10.34
C VAL A 78 -8.94 -7.47 -10.94
N ILE A 79 -9.48 -6.62 -10.08
CA ILE A 79 -10.13 -5.35 -10.45
C ILE A 79 -9.21 -4.22 -10.03
N TYR A 80 -8.67 -3.49 -11.01
CA TYR A 80 -7.81 -2.34 -10.77
C TYR A 80 -8.63 -1.08 -10.59
N ALA A 81 -8.28 -0.28 -9.57
CA ALA A 81 -8.79 1.07 -9.42
C ALA A 81 -8.39 1.94 -10.63
N GLY A 82 -9.19 2.97 -10.94
CA GLY A 82 -8.96 3.82 -12.10
C GLY A 82 -9.39 3.24 -13.43
N SER A 83 -9.96 2.02 -13.47
CA SER A 83 -10.67 1.51 -14.64
C SER A 83 -12.01 2.23 -14.85
N LYS A 84 -12.64 2.06 -16.03
CA LYS A 84 -13.79 2.89 -16.49
C LYS A 84 -14.96 3.02 -15.50
N GLU A 85 -15.13 2.08 -14.58
CA GLU A 85 -16.27 2.01 -13.65
C GLU A 85 -15.85 2.03 -12.18
N GLN A 86 -14.55 2.07 -11.90
CA GLN A 86 -14.00 1.96 -10.56
C GLN A 86 -13.01 3.10 -10.31
N ASP A 87 -13.15 3.82 -9.23
CA ASP A 87 -12.19 4.85 -8.84
C ASP A 87 -11.28 4.38 -7.69
N PHE A 88 -10.25 5.17 -7.39
CA PHE A 88 -9.30 4.87 -6.32
C PHE A 88 -9.92 4.96 -4.91
N ARG A 89 -11.15 5.43 -4.81
CA ARG A 89 -11.88 5.61 -3.55
C ARG A 89 -13.09 4.71 -3.43
N HIS A 90 -13.51 4.05 -4.52
CA HIS A 90 -14.69 3.21 -4.49
C HIS A 90 -14.61 2.09 -5.53
N ILE A 91 -14.67 0.85 -5.05
CA ILE A 91 -14.78 -0.35 -5.89
C ILE A 91 -15.97 -1.16 -5.40
N LYS A 92 -16.92 -1.39 -6.30
CA LYS A 92 -18.11 -2.19 -6.04
C LYS A 92 -18.22 -3.33 -7.06
N TYR A 93 -18.50 -4.51 -6.56
CA TYR A 93 -18.75 -5.70 -7.37
C TYR A 93 -19.85 -6.57 -6.75
N ASP A 94 -20.13 -7.72 -7.31
CA ASP A 94 -21.31 -8.55 -7.01
C ASP A 94 -21.64 -8.70 -5.53
N TRP A 95 -20.65 -8.89 -4.67
CA TRP A 95 -20.89 -9.22 -3.28
C TRP A 95 -20.13 -8.35 -2.28
N TYR A 96 -19.39 -7.36 -2.76
CA TYR A 96 -18.69 -6.41 -1.92
C TYR A 96 -18.80 -4.98 -2.45
N ASP A 97 -18.69 -4.05 -1.52
CA ASP A 97 -18.63 -2.62 -1.77
C ASP A 97 -17.55 -2.04 -0.85
N ILE A 98 -16.49 -1.52 -1.45
CA ILE A 98 -15.32 -1.01 -0.73
C ILE A 98 -15.19 0.47 -1.05
N SER A 99 -15.22 1.31 -0.01
CA SER A 99 -15.03 2.75 -0.16
C SER A 99 -13.96 3.26 0.80
N ALA A 100 -13.17 4.24 0.34
CA ALA A 100 -12.15 4.93 1.12
C ALA A 100 -12.52 6.40 1.25
N LYS A 101 -12.74 6.86 2.49
CA LYS A 101 -12.99 8.25 2.81
C LYS A 101 -11.90 8.76 3.74
N GLU A 102 -11.14 9.74 3.27
CA GLU A 102 -9.94 10.21 3.97
C GLU A 102 -8.99 9.04 4.25
N ASN A 103 -8.72 8.72 5.50
CA ASN A 103 -7.89 7.61 5.95
C ASN A 103 -8.68 6.38 6.43
N THR A 104 -9.99 6.32 6.16
CA THR A 104 -10.88 5.26 6.62
C THR A 104 -11.45 4.48 5.46
N PHE A 105 -11.36 3.16 5.53
CA PHE A 105 -11.92 2.21 4.59
C PHE A 105 -13.19 1.60 5.18
N TYR A 106 -14.22 1.52 4.36
CA TYR A 106 -15.48 0.85 4.65
C TYR A 106 -15.61 -0.33 3.70
N ILE A 107 -15.63 -1.54 4.24
CA ILE A 107 -15.73 -2.79 3.50
C ILE A 107 -17.09 -3.39 3.82
N THR A 108 -18.02 -3.35 2.90
CA THR A 108 -19.36 -3.91 3.04
C THR A 108 -19.46 -5.19 2.24
N LEU A 109 -19.86 -6.26 2.89
CA LEU A 109 -20.04 -7.59 2.31
C LEU A 109 -21.51 -7.95 2.31
N LEU A 110 -22.02 -8.40 1.17
CA LEU A 110 -23.36 -8.97 1.06
C LEU A 110 -23.40 -10.39 1.66
N PRO A 111 -24.58 -10.92 2.02
CA PRO A 111 -24.72 -12.28 2.49
C PRO A 111 -24.12 -13.30 1.53
N ASN A 112 -23.42 -14.28 2.07
CA ASN A 112 -22.86 -15.39 1.32
C ASN A 112 -23.86 -16.53 1.24
N THR A 113 -24.55 -16.64 0.12
CA THR A 113 -25.51 -17.72 -0.16
C THR A 113 -24.93 -18.82 -1.03
N THR A 114 -23.64 -18.79 -1.32
CA THR A 114 -23.00 -19.75 -2.24
C THR A 114 -22.72 -21.11 -1.62
N GLY A 115 -22.77 -21.21 -0.29
CA GLY A 115 -22.40 -22.42 0.45
C GLY A 115 -20.88 -22.70 0.47
N LYS A 116 -20.06 -21.77 -0.01
CA LYS A 116 -18.59 -21.86 -0.03
C LYS A 116 -17.98 -20.62 0.62
N GLU A 117 -16.85 -20.80 1.29
CA GLU A 117 -16.03 -19.67 1.74
C GLU A 117 -15.55 -18.87 0.52
N ARG A 118 -15.48 -17.54 0.67
CA ARG A 118 -14.94 -16.65 -0.36
C ARG A 118 -13.98 -15.64 0.25
N LYS A 119 -13.02 -15.19 -0.57
CA LYS A 119 -11.92 -14.33 -0.13
C LYS A 119 -11.76 -13.13 -1.02
N LEU A 120 -11.37 -12.01 -0.39
CA LEU A 120 -10.90 -10.81 -1.07
C LEU A 120 -9.51 -10.45 -0.58
N PHE A 121 -8.69 -9.95 -1.47
CA PHE A 121 -7.47 -9.23 -1.16
C PHE A 121 -7.62 -7.80 -1.69
N ILE A 122 -7.52 -6.83 -0.80
CA ILE A 122 -7.66 -5.41 -1.11
C ILE A 122 -6.27 -4.78 -0.99
N ASP A 123 -5.69 -4.42 -2.11
CA ASP A 123 -4.41 -3.71 -2.14
C ASP A 123 -4.65 -2.22 -1.96
N VAL A 124 -3.92 -1.63 -1.05
CA VAL A 124 -4.01 -0.21 -0.70
C VAL A 124 -2.65 0.44 -0.80
N THR A 125 -2.63 1.72 -1.11
CA THR A 125 -1.39 2.48 -1.23
C THR A 125 -1.53 3.91 -0.67
N ALA A 126 -0.42 4.46 -0.21
CA ALA A 126 -0.26 5.86 0.15
C ALA A 126 1.07 6.35 -0.44
N GLY A 127 1.03 6.76 -1.72
CA GLY A 127 2.25 7.03 -2.50
C GLY A 127 3.05 5.76 -2.74
N ASP A 128 4.28 5.73 -2.26
CA ASP A 128 5.20 4.60 -2.44
C ASP A 128 5.06 3.52 -1.35
N ILE A 129 4.08 3.66 -0.45
CA ILE A 129 3.80 2.69 0.60
C ILE A 129 2.63 1.82 0.20
N PHE A 130 2.82 0.52 0.26
CA PHE A 130 1.84 -0.48 -0.11
C PHE A 130 1.50 -1.35 1.09
N ASP A 131 0.23 -1.72 1.20
CA ASP A 131 -0.26 -2.69 2.19
C ASP A 131 -1.45 -3.44 1.60
N HIS A 132 -1.91 -4.49 2.28
CA HIS A 132 -3.06 -5.27 1.85
C HIS A 132 -3.96 -5.64 3.04
N ILE A 133 -5.25 -5.78 2.73
CA ILE A 133 -6.29 -6.22 3.65
C ILE A 133 -6.87 -7.52 3.11
N GLU A 134 -6.83 -8.57 3.92
CA GLU A 134 -7.41 -9.87 3.61
C GLU A 134 -8.79 -9.99 4.24
N VAL A 135 -9.78 -10.38 3.45
CA VAL A 135 -11.13 -10.65 3.90
C VAL A 135 -11.50 -12.09 3.58
N THR A 136 -11.90 -12.83 4.60
CA THR A 136 -12.48 -14.16 4.45
C THR A 136 -13.93 -14.11 4.91
N GLN A 137 -14.87 -14.49 4.05
CA GLN A 137 -16.28 -14.61 4.43
C GLN A 137 -16.69 -16.07 4.46
N ASN A 138 -17.19 -16.50 5.62
CA ASN A 138 -17.65 -17.86 5.84
C ASN A 138 -18.84 -18.22 4.94
N LYS A 139 -19.04 -19.54 4.78
CA LYS A 139 -20.20 -20.14 4.12
C LYS A 139 -21.45 -20.10 4.98
#